data_915777fb9b4770791b04f1e87c343546
#
_entry.id   915777fb9b4770791b04f1e87c343546
#
_cell.length_a   1.000
_cell.length_b   1.000
_cell.length_c   1.000
_cell.angle_alpha   90.00
_cell.angle_beta   90.00
_cell.angle_gamma   90.00
#
_symmetry.space_group_name_H-M   'P 1'
#
loop_
_entity.id
_entity.type
_entity.pdbx_description
1 polymer ?
#
loop_
_entity_poly.entity_id
_entity_poly.type
_entity_poly.pdbx_seq_one_letter_code
_entity_poly.pdbx_strand_id
1 'polypeptide(L)'
;MSAADQEPRGGVHEGKLRSTRVGPKATEDEQPREGGPRSLSLRALLPNAITAAALCSGLTGIRFAIGSEWSSAIFAVIIAGLLDGIDGRIARLLKAQTRFGAEMDSLADSLSFGMAPALIIYLWSLEQVPRLGWFAALAFAICCALRLARFNAQIDVDEQPHKSAGFLTGVPAPVGAGLAFLPFYLWMATGWEEFRDPILMGIWLTLIAFMMISNIATLSWTSIRPRRNIRLEMIAIVGIFFAALLAEPWWALVAICVIYLALMPYGFLKYNRIKRQRAAARNAPAAAATGAAATGAAVTGEAE
;
A
#
# COMPACT_ATOMS: atom_id res chain seq x y z
N MET A 1 -89.68 5.36 -24.94
CA MET A 1 -90.41 4.82 -23.79
C MET A 1 -89.54 5.03 -22.62
N SER A 2 -89.76 6.05 -21.89
CA SER A 2 -90.47 6.12 -20.59
C SER A 2 -89.58 5.72 -19.50
N ALA A 3 -89.25 6.47 -18.59
CA ALA A 3 -89.78 7.38 -17.59
C ALA A 3 -88.82 7.25 -16.41
N ALA A 4 -88.47 8.32 -15.90
CA ALA A 4 -88.88 9.04 -14.73
C ALA A 4 -88.14 8.70 -13.46
N ASP A 5 -87.57 9.71 -12.95
CA ASP A 5 -87.83 10.48 -11.71
C ASP A 5 -87.28 9.87 -10.40
N GLN A 6 -86.40 10.53 -9.70
CA GLN A 6 -86.72 11.39 -8.55
C GLN A 6 -85.46 11.72 -7.74
N GLU A 7 -85.25 13.03 -7.60
CA GLU A 7 -84.51 13.61 -6.44
C GLU A 7 -85.32 13.44 -5.14
N PRO A 8 -84.75 13.58 -3.94
CA PRO A 8 -84.47 14.92 -3.42
C PRO A 8 -83.30 15.07 -2.40
N ARG A 9 -82.78 16.31 -2.47
CA ARG A 9 -82.42 17.24 -1.37
C ARG A 9 -81.64 16.79 -0.13
N GLY A 10 -80.51 17.47 0.10
CA GLY A 10 -80.28 18.12 1.38
C GLY A 10 -78.83 18.03 1.88
N GLY A 11 -78.14 19.18 2.01
CA GLY A 11 -77.01 19.30 2.88
C GLY A 11 -75.85 20.18 2.40
N VAL A 12 -76.04 21.47 2.63
CA VAL A 12 -75.03 22.52 2.49
C VAL A 12 -73.95 22.33 3.55
N HIS A 13 -72.69 22.17 3.16
CA HIS A 13 -71.54 22.59 3.97
C HIS A 13 -70.48 23.19 3.08
N GLU A 14 -70.32 24.49 3.16
CA GLU A 14 -69.17 25.26 2.69
C GLU A 14 -67.90 24.81 3.32
N GLY A 15 -66.98 24.20 2.57
CA GLY A 15 -65.61 23.90 2.91
C GLY A 15 -64.65 24.57 1.93
N LYS A 16 -63.97 25.60 2.40
CA LYS A 16 -62.99 26.44 1.69
C LYS A 16 -62.07 25.61 0.78
N LEU A 17 -62.16 25.77 -0.49
CA LEU A 17 -61.19 25.33 -1.51
C LEU A 17 -59.91 26.15 -1.37
N ARG A 18 -58.93 25.52 -0.76
CA ARG A 18 -57.52 25.96 -0.74
C ARG A 18 -56.91 25.64 -2.11
N SER A 19 -56.83 26.62 -2.96
CA SER A 19 -56.14 26.59 -4.25
C SER A 19 -54.67 26.30 -4.02
N THR A 20 -54.24 25.05 -4.17
CA THR A 20 -52.82 24.67 -4.33
C THR A 20 -52.46 24.94 -5.78
N ARG A 21 -51.81 26.06 -6.03
CA ARG A 21 -51.07 26.32 -7.29
C ARG A 21 -50.00 25.23 -7.42
N VAL A 22 -50.24 24.31 -8.33
CA VAL A 22 -49.19 23.42 -8.84
C VAL A 22 -48.36 24.27 -9.80
N GLY A 23 -47.18 24.71 -9.35
CA GLY A 23 -46.17 25.29 -10.22
C GLY A 23 -45.63 24.25 -11.18
N PRO A 24 -45.19 24.61 -12.39
CA PRO A 24 -44.64 23.69 -13.35
C PRO A 24 -43.34 23.07 -12.77
N LYS A 25 -43.26 21.72 -12.70
CA LYS A 25 -42.03 21.00 -12.48
C LYS A 25 -41.06 21.32 -13.62
N ALA A 26 -40.07 22.13 -13.34
CA ALA A 26 -38.91 22.24 -14.19
C ALA A 26 -38.18 20.88 -14.12
N THR A 27 -38.32 20.10 -15.17
CA THR A 27 -37.38 19.01 -15.50
C THR A 27 -36.14 19.69 -16.04
N GLU A 28 -35.29 20.17 -15.15
CA GLU A 28 -33.90 20.43 -15.51
C GLU A 28 -33.19 19.07 -15.54
N ASP A 29 -33.02 18.55 -16.77
CA ASP A 29 -31.96 17.62 -17.11
C ASP A 29 -30.62 18.31 -16.79
N GLU A 30 -30.17 18.22 -15.53
CA GLU A 30 -28.79 18.49 -15.20
C GLU A 30 -27.94 17.37 -15.82
N GLN A 31 -27.65 17.54 -17.13
CA GLN A 31 -26.49 16.85 -17.72
C GLN A 31 -25.28 17.22 -16.87
N PRO A 32 -24.46 16.21 -16.46
CA PRO A 32 -23.18 16.49 -15.79
C PRO A 32 -22.36 17.38 -16.73
N ARG A 33 -22.14 18.62 -16.34
CA ARG A 33 -21.24 19.54 -17.06
C ARG A 33 -19.90 18.81 -17.19
N GLU A 34 -19.59 18.37 -18.40
CA GLU A 34 -18.25 17.92 -18.77
C GLU A 34 -17.29 19.04 -18.36
N GLY A 35 -16.48 18.74 -17.35
CA GLY A 35 -15.52 19.68 -16.82
C GLY A 35 -14.56 20.07 -17.93
N GLY A 36 -14.56 21.34 -18.30
CA GLY A 36 -13.53 21.94 -19.12
C GLY A 36 -12.14 21.59 -18.60
N PRO A 37 -11.06 21.79 -19.36
CA PRO A 37 -9.71 21.36 -19.01
C PRO A 37 -9.38 21.86 -17.60
N ARG A 38 -9.33 20.92 -16.63
CA ARG A 38 -8.97 21.22 -15.24
C ARG A 38 -7.58 21.79 -15.28
N SER A 39 -7.46 23.10 -15.08
CA SER A 39 -6.15 23.75 -14.88
C SER A 39 -5.41 22.96 -13.82
N LEU A 40 -4.29 22.34 -14.19
CA LEU A 40 -3.40 21.64 -13.28
C LEU A 40 -3.02 22.64 -12.18
N SER A 41 -3.53 22.43 -10.96
CA SER A 41 -3.18 23.33 -9.88
C SER A 41 -1.68 23.21 -9.66
N LEU A 42 -0.95 24.33 -9.60
CA LEU A 42 0.49 24.36 -9.30
C LEU A 42 0.85 23.54 -8.06
N ARG A 43 -0.11 23.38 -7.14
CA ARG A 43 0.04 22.54 -5.94
C ARG A 43 0.16 21.04 -6.25
N ALA A 44 -0.51 20.55 -7.31
CA ALA A 44 -0.41 19.16 -7.74
C ALA A 44 0.81 18.92 -8.64
N LEU A 45 1.35 19.98 -9.26
CA LEU A 45 2.52 19.87 -10.13
C LEU A 45 3.79 19.50 -9.34
N LEU A 46 3.95 20.04 -8.13
CA LEU A 46 5.16 19.82 -7.31
C LEU A 46 5.34 18.34 -6.91
N PRO A 47 4.35 17.62 -6.32
CA PRO A 47 4.52 16.20 -6.01
C PRO A 47 4.79 15.39 -7.29
N ASN A 48 4.03 15.61 -8.37
CA ASN A 48 4.22 14.88 -9.63
C ASN A 48 5.62 15.10 -10.24
N ALA A 49 6.19 16.30 -10.10
CA ALA A 49 7.56 16.57 -10.55
C ALA A 49 8.61 15.79 -9.74
N ILE A 50 8.37 15.62 -8.43
CA ILE A 50 9.25 14.81 -7.56
C ILE A 50 9.13 13.33 -7.91
N THR A 51 7.91 12.81 -8.16
CA THR A 51 7.69 11.45 -8.65
C THR A 51 8.39 11.22 -9.99
N ALA A 52 8.33 12.20 -10.93
CA ALA A 52 9.07 12.14 -12.18
C ALA A 52 10.59 12.12 -11.95
N ALA A 53 11.10 12.88 -11.00
CA ALA A 53 12.52 12.86 -10.63
C ALA A 53 12.94 11.52 -10.02
N ALA A 54 12.07 10.89 -9.19
CA ALA A 54 12.28 9.55 -8.66
C ALA A 54 12.40 8.52 -9.79
N LEU A 55 11.49 8.57 -10.77
CA LEU A 55 11.53 7.71 -11.95
C LEU A 55 12.82 7.93 -12.75
N CYS A 56 13.20 9.18 -13.02
CA CYS A 56 14.47 9.50 -13.72
C CYS A 56 15.68 8.96 -12.96
N SER A 57 15.67 9.02 -11.63
CA SER A 57 16.75 8.48 -10.80
C SER A 57 16.83 6.95 -10.91
N GLY A 58 15.68 6.23 -10.84
CA GLY A 58 15.64 4.77 -11.00
C GLY A 58 16.17 4.33 -12.38
N LEU A 59 15.75 5.00 -13.46
CA LEU A 59 16.25 4.74 -14.82
C LEU A 59 17.73 5.08 -14.98
N THR A 60 18.20 6.13 -14.32
CA THR A 60 19.63 6.50 -14.30
C THR A 60 20.45 5.41 -13.62
N GLY A 61 19.90 4.72 -12.60
CA GLY A 61 20.52 3.56 -11.98
C GLY A 61 20.79 2.43 -12.98
N ILE A 62 19.85 2.14 -13.88
CA ILE A 62 20.06 1.17 -14.97
C ILE A 62 21.19 1.62 -15.91
N ARG A 63 21.21 2.90 -16.27
CA ARG A 63 22.28 3.46 -17.12
C ARG A 63 23.67 3.27 -16.49
N PHE A 64 23.79 3.56 -15.18
CA PHE A 64 25.05 3.34 -14.46
C PHE A 64 25.44 1.85 -14.44
N ALA A 65 24.47 0.94 -14.25
CA ALA A 65 24.71 -0.50 -14.28
C ALA A 65 25.24 -0.98 -15.64
N ILE A 66 24.70 -0.46 -16.76
CA ILE A 66 25.20 -0.74 -18.10
C ILE A 66 26.67 -0.28 -18.25
N GLY A 67 27.04 0.82 -17.58
CA GLY A 67 28.42 1.31 -17.52
C GLY A 67 29.29 0.60 -16.50
N SER A 68 28.77 -0.44 -15.81
CA SER A 68 29.45 -1.14 -14.69
C SER A 68 29.80 -0.24 -13.51
N GLU A 69 29.12 0.90 -13.39
CA GLU A 69 29.24 1.81 -12.25
C GLU A 69 28.29 1.39 -11.12
N TRP A 70 28.62 0.26 -10.48
CA TRP A 70 27.72 -0.44 -9.57
C TRP A 70 27.28 0.40 -8.36
N SER A 71 28.23 1.12 -7.74
CA SER A 71 27.92 1.99 -6.59
C SER A 71 26.95 3.10 -6.99
N SER A 72 27.19 3.76 -8.12
CA SER A 72 26.34 4.83 -8.65
C SER A 72 24.93 4.30 -8.98
N ALA A 73 24.85 3.09 -9.54
CA ALA A 73 23.58 2.42 -9.86
C ALA A 73 22.71 2.22 -8.60
N ILE A 74 23.30 1.72 -7.53
CA ILE A 74 22.59 1.49 -6.25
C ILE A 74 22.17 2.81 -5.60
N PHE A 75 23.07 3.80 -5.56
CA PHE A 75 22.74 5.11 -5.00
C PHE A 75 21.62 5.80 -5.76
N ALA A 76 21.56 5.65 -7.09
CA ALA A 76 20.45 6.18 -7.88
C ALA A 76 19.09 5.56 -7.50
N VAL A 77 19.04 4.25 -7.25
CA VAL A 77 17.80 3.59 -6.75
C VAL A 77 17.46 4.03 -5.33
N ILE A 78 18.46 4.22 -4.46
CA ILE A 78 18.22 4.75 -3.10
C ILE A 78 17.66 6.16 -3.16
N ILE A 79 18.21 7.02 -4.02
CA ILE A 79 17.69 8.39 -4.25
C ILE A 79 16.26 8.34 -4.78
N ALA A 80 15.94 7.43 -5.72
CA ALA A 80 14.57 7.22 -6.17
C ALA A 80 13.63 6.92 -4.99
N GLY A 81 14.03 6.02 -4.06
CA GLY A 81 13.25 5.70 -2.87
C GLY A 81 13.10 6.85 -1.88
N LEU A 82 14.10 7.71 -1.76
CA LEU A 82 14.00 8.92 -0.93
C LEU A 82 13.02 9.92 -1.53
N LEU A 83 13.09 10.15 -2.86
CA LEU A 83 12.20 11.05 -3.58
C LEU A 83 10.75 10.58 -3.50
N ASP A 84 10.50 9.28 -3.71
CA ASP A 84 9.20 8.63 -3.54
C ASP A 84 8.61 8.85 -2.13
N GLY A 85 9.42 8.65 -1.08
CA GLY A 85 8.98 8.93 0.29
C GLY A 85 8.65 10.41 0.56
N ILE A 86 9.25 11.33 -0.19
CA ILE A 86 9.06 12.78 -0.07
C ILE A 86 7.80 13.23 -0.81
N ASP A 87 7.58 12.79 -2.06
CA ASP A 87 6.46 13.23 -2.89
C ASP A 87 5.11 12.86 -2.27
N GLY A 88 4.96 11.63 -1.74
CA GLY A 88 3.77 11.20 -1.03
C GLY A 88 3.50 12.01 0.24
N ARG A 89 4.54 12.50 0.94
CA ARG A 89 4.39 13.39 2.09
C ARG A 89 3.97 14.80 1.66
N ILE A 90 4.59 15.33 0.62
CA ILE A 90 4.29 16.65 0.05
C ILE A 90 2.87 16.67 -0.49
N ALA A 91 2.44 15.65 -1.24
CA ALA A 91 1.08 15.53 -1.77
C ALA A 91 0.02 15.60 -0.63
N ARG A 92 0.27 14.93 0.49
CA ARG A 92 -0.59 14.97 1.68
C ARG A 92 -0.58 16.33 2.38
N LEU A 93 0.59 16.94 2.56
CA LEU A 93 0.73 18.26 3.20
C LEU A 93 0.03 19.36 2.39
N LEU A 94 0.16 19.33 1.07
CA LEU A 94 -0.46 20.31 0.17
C LEU A 94 -1.93 20.01 -0.12
N LYS A 95 -2.49 18.88 0.38
CA LYS A 95 -3.83 18.37 0.02
C LYS A 95 -4.03 18.33 -1.50
N ALA A 96 -2.99 17.93 -2.22
CA ALA A 96 -2.89 17.95 -3.67
C ALA A 96 -2.91 16.55 -4.29
N GLN A 97 -3.51 15.59 -3.59
CA GLN A 97 -3.67 14.23 -4.07
C GLN A 97 -4.62 14.22 -5.28
N THR A 98 -4.14 13.70 -6.42
CA THR A 98 -4.92 13.55 -7.65
C THR A 98 -4.87 12.10 -8.09
N ARG A 99 -5.89 11.64 -8.83
CA ARG A 99 -5.90 10.30 -9.41
C ARG A 99 -4.71 10.10 -10.38
N PHE A 100 -4.42 11.12 -11.19
CA PHE A 100 -3.26 11.10 -12.07
C PHE A 100 -1.94 10.92 -11.30
N GLY A 101 -1.75 11.66 -10.18
CA GLY A 101 -0.56 11.54 -9.34
C GLY A 101 -0.41 10.14 -8.76
N ALA A 102 -1.50 9.52 -8.29
CA ALA A 102 -1.48 8.16 -7.74
C ALA A 102 -1.14 7.08 -8.78
N GLU A 103 -1.63 7.22 -10.02
CA GLU A 103 -1.28 6.31 -11.11
C GLU A 103 0.19 6.49 -11.52
N MET A 104 0.66 7.74 -11.62
CA MET A 104 2.05 8.06 -11.95
C MET A 104 3.02 7.53 -10.89
N ASP A 105 2.68 7.67 -9.60
CA ASP A 105 3.41 7.13 -8.46
C ASP A 105 3.57 5.62 -8.57
N SER A 106 2.48 4.89 -8.83
CA SER A 106 2.50 3.44 -9.00
C SER A 106 3.35 2.96 -10.18
N LEU A 107 3.36 3.72 -11.29
CA LEU A 107 4.22 3.43 -12.43
C LEU A 107 5.69 3.69 -12.11
N ALA A 108 5.98 4.82 -11.45
CA ALA A 108 7.32 5.17 -11.00
C ALA A 108 7.87 4.12 -10.03
N ASP A 109 7.06 3.67 -9.06
CA ASP A 109 7.39 2.60 -8.12
C ASP A 109 7.73 1.28 -8.82
N SER A 110 6.89 0.87 -9.78
CA SER A 110 7.12 -0.37 -10.54
C SER A 110 8.44 -0.34 -11.30
N LEU A 111 8.78 0.81 -11.89
CA LEU A 111 10.03 0.99 -12.62
C LEU A 111 11.23 1.11 -11.67
N SER A 112 11.16 1.94 -10.65
CA SER A 112 12.28 2.24 -9.76
C SER A 112 12.60 1.13 -8.76
N PHE A 113 11.59 0.38 -8.29
CA PHE A 113 11.76 -0.67 -7.26
C PHE A 113 11.50 -2.09 -7.78
N GLY A 114 10.92 -2.24 -8.98
CA GLY A 114 10.74 -3.52 -9.64
C GLY A 114 11.77 -3.74 -10.74
N MET A 115 11.67 -2.95 -11.81
CA MET A 115 12.46 -3.18 -13.03
C MET A 115 13.92 -2.76 -12.86
N ALA A 116 14.21 -1.60 -12.26
CA ALA A 116 15.59 -1.14 -12.12
C ALA A 116 16.43 -2.08 -11.24
N PRO A 117 16.01 -2.51 -10.03
CA PRO A 117 16.77 -3.49 -9.25
C PRO A 117 16.93 -4.84 -9.97
N ALA A 118 15.88 -5.33 -10.64
CA ALA A 118 15.95 -6.59 -11.40
C ALA A 118 17.04 -6.55 -12.49
N LEU A 119 17.07 -5.45 -13.27
CA LEU A 119 18.05 -5.27 -14.35
C LEU A 119 19.46 -5.02 -13.81
N ILE A 120 19.61 -4.22 -12.76
CA ILE A 120 20.92 -3.96 -12.13
C ILE A 120 21.51 -5.27 -11.60
N ILE A 121 20.73 -6.09 -10.90
CA ILE A 121 21.18 -7.39 -10.38
C ILE A 121 21.47 -8.36 -11.52
N TYR A 122 20.65 -8.36 -12.56
CA TYR A 122 20.89 -9.18 -13.75
C TYR A 122 22.24 -8.86 -14.38
N LEU A 123 22.51 -7.60 -14.68
CA LEU A 123 23.77 -7.14 -15.26
C LEU A 123 24.96 -7.37 -14.33
N TRP A 124 24.77 -7.25 -13.01
CA TRP A 124 25.85 -7.38 -12.05
C TRP A 124 26.31 -8.83 -11.87
N SER A 125 25.40 -9.81 -11.80
CA SER A 125 25.70 -11.20 -11.45
C SER A 125 25.04 -12.21 -12.38
N LEU A 126 23.75 -12.06 -12.70
CA LEU A 126 22.93 -13.10 -13.31
C LEU A 126 23.18 -13.28 -14.81
N GLU A 127 23.88 -12.35 -15.47
CA GLU A 127 24.24 -12.44 -16.88
C GLU A 127 25.10 -13.68 -17.17
N GLN A 128 25.84 -14.21 -16.18
CA GLN A 128 26.64 -15.43 -16.30
C GLN A 128 25.78 -16.68 -16.51
N VAL A 129 24.51 -16.67 -16.12
CA VAL A 129 23.52 -17.75 -16.35
C VAL A 129 22.28 -17.20 -17.06
N PRO A 130 22.37 -16.81 -18.34
CA PRO A 130 21.44 -15.89 -18.97
C PRO A 130 19.97 -16.32 -18.88
N ARG A 131 19.70 -17.62 -19.08
CA ARG A 131 18.31 -18.13 -19.05
C ARG A 131 17.71 -18.08 -17.66
N LEU A 132 18.35 -18.70 -16.68
CA LEU A 132 17.86 -18.76 -15.30
C LEU A 132 17.91 -17.38 -14.64
N GLY A 133 18.97 -16.61 -14.88
CA GLY A 133 19.12 -15.27 -14.36
C GLY A 133 18.03 -14.32 -14.86
N TRP A 134 17.71 -14.40 -16.15
CA TRP A 134 16.62 -13.61 -16.72
C TRP A 134 15.25 -13.98 -16.11
N PHE A 135 14.99 -15.28 -15.91
CA PHE A 135 13.76 -15.70 -15.23
C PHE A 135 13.66 -15.17 -13.82
N ALA A 136 14.74 -15.19 -13.05
CA ALA A 136 14.75 -14.64 -11.70
C ALA A 136 14.50 -13.12 -11.70
N ALA A 137 15.13 -12.37 -12.62
CA ALA A 137 14.93 -10.94 -12.78
C ALA A 137 13.49 -10.60 -13.19
N LEU A 138 12.92 -11.32 -14.15
CA LEU A 138 11.53 -11.17 -14.57
C LEU A 138 10.56 -11.51 -13.43
N ALA A 139 10.79 -12.60 -12.70
CA ALA A 139 9.97 -12.98 -11.56
C ALA A 139 9.92 -11.87 -10.52
N PHE A 140 11.07 -11.26 -10.18
CA PHE A 140 11.12 -10.15 -9.24
C PHE A 140 10.32 -8.93 -9.75
N ALA A 141 10.55 -8.50 -11.00
CA ALA A 141 9.85 -7.36 -11.57
C ALA A 141 8.33 -7.58 -11.64
N ILE A 142 7.89 -8.76 -12.08
CA ILE A 142 6.46 -9.13 -12.14
C ILE A 142 5.85 -9.18 -10.74
N CYS A 143 6.53 -9.79 -9.77
CA CYS A 143 6.06 -9.86 -8.39
C CYS A 143 5.91 -8.47 -7.76
N CYS A 144 6.84 -7.56 -8.06
CA CYS A 144 6.74 -6.15 -7.65
C CYS A 144 5.51 -5.47 -8.27
N ALA A 145 5.31 -5.61 -9.59
CA ALA A 145 4.16 -5.03 -10.29
C ALA A 145 2.83 -5.59 -9.78
N LEU A 146 2.72 -6.92 -9.60
CA LEU A 146 1.52 -7.57 -9.05
C LEU A 146 1.21 -7.10 -7.63
N ARG A 147 2.24 -6.90 -6.81
CA ARG A 147 2.07 -6.36 -5.47
C ARG A 147 1.48 -4.94 -5.50
N LEU A 148 2.02 -4.06 -6.36
CA LEU A 148 1.52 -2.69 -6.53
C LEU A 148 0.08 -2.68 -7.06
N ALA A 149 -0.21 -3.47 -8.09
CA ALA A 149 -1.55 -3.63 -8.63
C ALA A 149 -2.55 -4.11 -7.57
N ARG A 150 -2.16 -5.11 -6.76
CA ARG A 150 -2.99 -5.61 -5.65
C ARG A 150 -3.24 -4.52 -4.59
N PHE A 151 -2.23 -3.72 -4.27
CA PHE A 151 -2.36 -2.63 -3.32
C PHE A 151 -3.34 -1.57 -3.82
N ASN A 152 -3.23 -1.18 -5.10
CA ASN A 152 -4.12 -0.20 -5.73
C ASN A 152 -5.57 -0.70 -5.80
N ALA A 153 -5.78 -1.95 -6.22
CA ALA A 153 -7.11 -2.55 -6.24
C ALA A 153 -7.79 -2.62 -4.86
N GLN A 154 -7.01 -2.62 -3.77
CA GLN A 154 -7.54 -2.63 -2.41
C GLN A 154 -7.82 -1.23 -1.84
N ILE A 155 -7.38 -0.16 -2.48
CA ILE A 155 -7.65 1.21 -2.01
C ILE A 155 -9.13 1.54 -2.12
N ASP A 156 -9.82 1.04 -3.14
CA ASP A 156 -11.22 1.32 -3.44
C ASP A 156 -12.21 0.50 -2.58
N VAL A 157 -11.73 -0.42 -1.73
CA VAL A 157 -12.58 -1.24 -0.87
C VAL A 157 -12.60 -0.69 0.55
N ASP A 158 -13.75 -0.15 0.98
CA ASP A 158 -13.93 0.56 2.26
C ASP A 158 -13.69 -0.30 3.51
N GLU A 159 -13.80 -1.63 3.44
CA GLU A 159 -13.60 -2.53 4.58
C GLU A 159 -12.33 -3.37 4.43
N GLN A 160 -11.22 -2.90 5.02
CA GLN A 160 -10.00 -3.68 5.11
C GLN A 160 -9.70 -4.08 6.57
N PRO A 161 -9.99 -5.33 6.97
CA PRO A 161 -9.74 -5.81 8.33
C PRO A 161 -8.24 -5.81 8.71
N HIS A 162 -7.33 -5.78 7.72
CA HIS A 162 -5.89 -5.72 7.94
C HIS A 162 -5.39 -4.30 8.26
N LYS A 163 -5.92 -3.25 7.61
CA LYS A 163 -5.56 -1.85 7.89
C LYS A 163 -5.96 -1.43 9.30
N SER A 164 -7.10 -1.91 9.81
CA SER A 164 -7.55 -1.62 11.18
C SER A 164 -6.63 -2.21 12.26
N ALA A 165 -5.74 -3.14 11.91
CA ALA A 165 -4.78 -3.76 12.82
C ALA A 165 -3.35 -3.17 12.70
N GLY A 166 -3.09 -2.23 11.78
CA GLY A 166 -1.79 -1.58 11.60
C GLY A 166 -0.73 -2.48 10.94
N PHE A 167 -1.14 -3.50 10.18
CA PHE A 167 -0.23 -4.39 9.45
C PHE A 167 -0.39 -4.18 7.94
N LEU A 168 0.75 -4.26 7.21
CA LEU A 168 0.82 -4.31 5.76
C LEU A 168 0.88 -5.77 5.30
N THR A 169 0.24 -6.08 4.19
CA THR A 169 0.34 -7.40 3.55
C THR A 169 1.53 -7.41 2.58
N GLY A 170 2.50 -8.31 2.81
CA GLY A 170 3.71 -8.44 2.01
C GLY A 170 4.78 -7.38 2.30
N VAL A 171 5.97 -7.56 1.71
CA VAL A 171 7.09 -6.62 1.82
C VAL A 171 6.82 -5.39 0.93
N PRO A 172 6.96 -4.14 1.43
CA PRO A 172 6.84 -2.93 0.60
C PRO A 172 7.83 -2.93 -0.58
N ALA A 173 7.45 -2.36 -1.75
CA ALA A 173 8.29 -2.36 -2.95
C ALA A 173 9.67 -1.73 -2.73
N PRO A 174 9.81 -0.55 -2.11
CA PRO A 174 11.12 0.02 -1.82
C PRO A 174 11.98 -0.87 -0.90
N VAL A 175 11.35 -1.52 0.09
CA VAL A 175 12.05 -2.44 0.99
C VAL A 175 12.45 -3.72 0.26
N GLY A 176 11.57 -4.24 -0.61
CA GLY A 176 11.88 -5.39 -1.45
C GLY A 176 13.09 -5.14 -2.36
N ALA A 177 13.16 -3.96 -2.97
CA ALA A 177 14.33 -3.52 -3.75
C ALA A 177 15.60 -3.45 -2.89
N GLY A 178 15.51 -2.84 -1.69
CA GLY A 178 16.61 -2.78 -0.74
C GLY A 178 17.11 -4.16 -0.31
N LEU A 179 16.19 -5.10 -0.03
CA LEU A 179 16.53 -6.48 0.33
C LEU A 179 17.12 -7.27 -0.85
N ALA A 180 16.66 -7.02 -2.07
CA ALA A 180 17.21 -7.64 -3.27
C ALA A 180 18.70 -7.32 -3.45
N PHE A 181 19.10 -6.11 -3.07
CA PHE A 181 20.50 -5.67 -3.11
C PHE A 181 21.35 -6.14 -1.91
N LEU A 182 20.83 -6.86 -0.91
CA LEU A 182 21.60 -7.25 0.27
C LEU A 182 22.91 -8.01 -0.07
N PRO A 183 22.95 -9.01 -0.96
CA PRO A 183 24.21 -9.65 -1.33
C PRO A 183 25.19 -8.68 -2.00
N PHE A 184 24.67 -7.71 -2.78
CA PHE A 184 25.48 -6.66 -3.36
C PHE A 184 26.13 -5.77 -2.28
N TYR A 185 25.37 -5.36 -1.25
CA TYR A 185 25.91 -4.57 -0.13
C TYR A 185 27.01 -5.35 0.61
N LEU A 186 26.80 -6.65 0.82
CA LEU A 186 27.80 -7.54 1.45
C LEU A 186 29.04 -7.65 0.59
N TRP A 187 28.90 -7.81 -0.72
CA TRP A 187 30.03 -7.81 -1.64
C TRP A 187 30.83 -6.51 -1.59
N MET A 188 30.17 -5.36 -1.59
CA MET A 188 30.82 -4.04 -1.49
C MET A 188 31.49 -3.81 -0.13
N ALA A 189 30.92 -4.36 0.95
CA ALA A 189 31.44 -4.20 2.31
C ALA A 189 32.62 -5.13 2.62
N THR A 190 32.61 -6.36 2.08
CA THR A 190 33.57 -7.41 2.42
C THR A 190 34.59 -7.71 1.32
N GLY A 191 34.25 -7.43 0.07
CA GLY A 191 35.05 -7.81 -1.10
C GLY A 191 34.98 -9.31 -1.45
N TRP A 192 34.06 -10.09 -0.84
CA TRP A 192 33.96 -11.53 -1.09
C TRP A 192 33.15 -11.80 -2.36
N GLU A 193 33.78 -12.48 -3.35
CA GLU A 193 33.15 -12.78 -4.64
C GLU A 193 32.01 -13.82 -4.54
N GLU A 194 31.93 -14.56 -3.44
CA GLU A 194 30.85 -15.54 -3.19
C GLU A 194 29.47 -14.87 -3.19
N PHE A 195 29.37 -13.60 -2.77
CA PHE A 195 28.11 -12.85 -2.81
C PHE A 195 27.68 -12.49 -4.23
N ARG A 196 28.57 -12.57 -5.21
CA ARG A 196 28.31 -12.34 -6.62
C ARG A 196 27.96 -13.64 -7.37
N ASP A 197 27.94 -14.79 -6.70
CA ASP A 197 27.59 -16.06 -7.32
C ASP A 197 26.19 -15.99 -7.95
N PRO A 198 26.04 -16.32 -9.26
CA PRO A 198 24.77 -16.15 -9.97
C PRO A 198 23.69 -17.11 -9.47
N ILE A 199 24.04 -18.28 -8.93
CA ILE A 199 23.06 -19.23 -8.40
C ILE A 199 22.52 -18.69 -7.07
N LEU A 200 23.42 -18.24 -6.19
CA LEU A 200 23.04 -17.61 -4.92
C LEU A 200 22.14 -16.41 -5.16
N MET A 201 22.52 -15.53 -6.10
CA MET A 201 21.74 -14.34 -6.45
C MET A 201 20.39 -14.68 -7.04
N GLY A 202 20.30 -15.68 -7.93
CA GLY A 202 19.03 -16.11 -8.52
C GLY A 202 18.05 -16.66 -7.48
N ILE A 203 18.56 -17.47 -6.54
CA ILE A 203 17.76 -18.01 -5.43
C ILE A 203 17.31 -16.86 -4.51
N TRP A 204 18.22 -15.96 -4.13
CA TRP A 204 17.94 -14.81 -3.28
C TRP A 204 16.87 -13.89 -3.89
N LEU A 205 17.05 -13.49 -5.14
CA LEU A 205 16.13 -12.61 -5.85
C LEU A 205 14.73 -13.24 -5.96
N THR A 206 14.66 -14.52 -6.27
CA THR A 206 13.40 -15.28 -6.34
C THR A 206 12.72 -15.35 -4.96
N LEU A 207 13.49 -15.58 -3.89
CA LEU A 207 12.98 -15.59 -2.52
C LEU A 207 12.33 -14.23 -2.18
N ILE A 208 13.01 -13.12 -2.44
CA ILE A 208 12.49 -11.77 -2.17
C ILE A 208 11.24 -11.50 -3.04
N ALA A 209 11.23 -11.93 -4.30
CA ALA A 209 10.05 -11.83 -5.16
C ALA A 209 8.82 -12.51 -4.54
N PHE A 210 8.96 -13.75 -4.06
CA PHE A 210 7.88 -14.46 -3.36
C PHE A 210 7.47 -13.76 -2.05
N MET A 211 8.41 -13.21 -1.29
CA MET A 211 8.10 -12.47 -0.07
C MET A 211 7.27 -11.22 -0.35
N MET A 212 7.46 -10.56 -1.50
CA MET A 212 6.67 -9.39 -1.90
C MET A 212 5.20 -9.73 -2.18
N ILE A 213 4.91 -10.87 -2.82
CA ILE A 213 3.53 -11.32 -3.11
C ILE A 213 2.88 -11.99 -1.90
N SER A 214 3.68 -12.54 -0.99
CA SER A 214 3.17 -13.31 0.15
C SER A 214 2.21 -12.47 1.02
N ASN A 215 1.27 -13.17 1.68
CA ASN A 215 0.36 -12.56 2.65
C ASN A 215 0.98 -12.40 4.04
N ILE A 216 2.30 -12.39 4.14
CA ILE A 216 3.00 -12.22 5.42
C ILE A 216 2.71 -10.82 5.92
N ALA A 217 2.13 -10.73 7.13
CA ALA A 217 1.89 -9.47 7.79
C ALA A 217 3.22 -8.85 8.21
N THR A 218 3.65 -7.79 7.54
CA THR A 218 4.84 -7.02 7.91
C THR A 218 4.46 -5.87 8.81
N LEU A 219 5.35 -5.54 9.76
CA LEU A 219 5.15 -4.40 10.66
C LEU A 219 5.10 -3.10 9.86
N SER A 220 3.99 -2.35 10.04
CA SER A 220 3.90 -0.99 9.52
C SER A 220 4.67 -0.04 10.43
N TRP A 221 5.61 0.71 9.87
CA TRP A 221 6.35 1.78 10.59
C TRP A 221 5.42 2.83 11.20
N THR A 222 4.22 3.01 10.66
CA THR A 222 3.21 3.93 11.18
C THR A 222 2.60 3.48 12.51
N SER A 223 2.76 2.21 12.89
CA SER A 223 2.25 1.66 14.16
C SER A 223 3.14 2.01 15.37
N ILE A 224 4.37 2.48 15.12
CA ILE A 224 5.29 2.91 16.17
C ILE A 224 4.98 4.37 16.52
N ARG A 225 4.11 4.58 17.52
CA ARG A 225 3.90 5.90 18.10
C ARG A 225 4.92 6.11 19.22
N PRO A 226 5.98 6.93 19.00
CA PRO A 226 6.97 7.19 20.06
C PRO A 226 6.30 7.92 21.22
N ARG A 227 6.50 7.41 22.42
CA ARG A 227 6.09 8.10 23.65
C ARG A 227 6.79 9.46 23.72
N ARG A 228 6.12 10.45 24.28
CA ARG A 228 6.57 11.85 24.33
C ARG A 228 7.96 12.04 24.94
N ASN A 229 8.42 11.11 25.78
CA ASN A 229 9.72 11.16 26.47
C ASN A 229 10.91 10.63 25.64
N ILE A 230 10.68 9.98 24.46
CA ILE A 230 11.75 9.31 23.69
C ILE A 230 12.23 10.19 22.51
N ARG A 231 11.87 11.47 22.46
CA ARG A 231 12.17 12.32 21.29
C ARG A 231 13.66 12.58 21.09
N LEU A 232 14.41 12.82 22.17
CA LEU A 232 15.85 13.06 22.10
C LEU A 232 16.61 11.80 21.71
N GLU A 233 16.23 10.65 22.27
CA GLU A 233 16.80 9.34 21.92
C GLU A 233 16.53 9.00 20.46
N MET A 234 15.31 9.27 19.93
CA MET A 234 14.99 9.10 18.51
C MET A 234 15.85 9.98 17.60
N ILE A 235 16.06 11.25 17.98
CA ILE A 235 16.92 12.17 17.22
C ILE A 235 18.37 11.68 17.24
N ALA A 236 18.86 11.21 18.40
CA ALA A 236 20.21 10.65 18.53
C ALA A 236 20.38 9.39 17.67
N ILE A 237 19.40 8.46 17.68
CA ILE A 237 19.42 7.25 16.85
C ILE A 237 19.44 7.61 15.36
N VAL A 238 18.60 8.56 14.93
CA VAL A 238 18.60 9.04 13.54
C VAL A 238 19.92 9.71 13.18
N GLY A 239 20.52 10.51 14.09
CA GLY A 239 21.81 11.14 13.87
C GLY A 239 22.96 10.13 13.75
N ILE A 240 23.01 9.13 14.64
CA ILE A 240 24.00 8.04 14.60
C ILE A 240 23.83 7.23 13.31
N PHE A 241 22.59 6.93 12.93
CA PHE A 241 22.28 6.22 11.69
C PHE A 241 22.78 6.98 10.44
N PHE A 242 22.54 8.30 10.42
CA PHE A 242 22.99 9.16 9.31
C PHE A 242 24.52 9.26 9.27
N ALA A 243 25.17 9.36 10.44
CA ALA A 243 26.62 9.35 10.56
C ALA A 243 27.21 8.02 10.05
N ALA A 244 26.61 6.88 10.42
CA ALA A 244 27.02 5.56 9.95
C ALA A 244 26.85 5.43 8.42
N LEU A 245 25.76 5.95 7.86
CA LEU A 245 25.51 5.93 6.42
C LEU A 245 26.53 6.77 5.65
N LEU A 246 27.01 7.88 6.23
CA LEU A 246 28.05 8.71 5.63
C LEU A 246 29.46 8.13 5.77
N ALA A 247 29.75 7.45 6.90
CA ALA A 247 31.04 6.86 7.17
C ALA A 247 31.24 5.55 6.40
N GLU A 248 30.26 4.64 6.50
CA GLU A 248 30.33 3.28 5.96
C GLU A 248 28.96 2.90 5.35
N PRO A 249 28.61 3.40 4.15
CA PRO A 249 27.29 3.25 3.59
C PRO A 249 26.87 1.79 3.40
N TRP A 250 27.79 0.93 3.00
CA TRP A 250 27.49 -0.48 2.72
C TRP A 250 27.12 -1.25 3.98
N TRP A 251 27.87 -1.09 5.06
CA TRP A 251 27.57 -1.71 6.35
C TRP A 251 26.27 -1.18 6.96
N ALA A 252 25.98 0.12 6.78
CA ALA A 252 24.74 0.70 7.25
C ALA A 252 23.52 0.11 6.50
N LEU A 253 23.62 -0.06 5.18
CA LEU A 253 22.57 -0.69 4.36
C LEU A 253 22.39 -2.18 4.71
N VAL A 254 23.47 -2.93 4.93
CA VAL A 254 23.41 -4.31 5.42
C VAL A 254 22.68 -4.36 6.76
N ALA A 255 23.03 -3.49 7.71
CA ALA A 255 22.41 -3.45 9.02
C ALA A 255 20.89 -3.20 8.93
N ILE A 256 20.44 -2.26 8.08
CA ILE A 256 19.00 -2.01 7.84
C ILE A 256 18.31 -3.28 7.36
N CYS A 257 18.87 -3.94 6.35
CA CYS A 257 18.28 -5.15 5.76
C CYS A 257 18.20 -6.29 6.79
N VAL A 258 19.28 -6.52 7.55
CA VAL A 258 19.34 -7.56 8.57
C VAL A 258 18.35 -7.28 9.71
N ILE A 259 18.28 -6.03 10.20
CA ILE A 259 17.31 -5.64 11.23
C ILE A 259 15.88 -5.85 10.72
N TYR A 260 15.59 -5.46 9.46
CA TYR A 260 14.27 -5.67 8.87
C TYR A 260 13.91 -7.15 8.79
N LEU A 261 14.82 -8.00 8.31
CA LEU A 261 14.64 -9.46 8.23
C LEU A 261 14.44 -10.08 9.62
N ALA A 262 15.18 -9.62 10.63
CA ALA A 262 15.06 -10.10 12.01
C ALA A 262 13.71 -9.67 12.65
N LEU A 263 13.18 -8.50 12.30
CA LEU A 263 11.87 -8.03 12.80
C LEU A 263 10.69 -8.70 12.11
N MET A 264 10.87 -9.31 10.94
CA MET A 264 9.79 -9.91 10.16
C MET A 264 9.10 -11.08 10.88
N PRO A 265 9.80 -12.09 11.44
CA PRO A 265 9.17 -13.17 12.19
C PRO A 265 8.43 -12.67 13.44
N TYR A 266 8.95 -11.63 14.11
CA TYR A 266 8.25 -11.01 15.24
C TYR A 266 6.90 -10.39 14.81
N GLY A 267 6.86 -9.70 13.67
CA GLY A 267 5.62 -9.17 13.08
C GLY A 267 4.59 -10.26 12.80
N PHE A 268 5.04 -11.38 12.22
CA PHE A 268 4.18 -12.53 11.91
C PHE A 268 3.59 -13.19 13.17
N LEU A 269 4.40 -13.41 14.20
CA LEU A 269 3.96 -13.99 15.47
C LEU A 269 2.93 -13.09 16.17
N LYS A 270 3.18 -11.78 16.21
CA LYS A 270 2.28 -10.79 16.82
C LYS A 270 0.94 -10.72 16.09
N TYR A 271 0.97 -10.73 14.74
CA TYR A 271 -0.25 -10.74 13.92
C TYR A 271 -1.11 -11.97 14.18
N ASN A 272 -0.53 -13.17 14.20
CA ASN A 272 -1.25 -14.42 14.46
C ASN A 272 -1.89 -14.42 15.86
N ARG A 273 -1.24 -13.84 16.86
CA ARG A 273 -1.79 -13.68 18.21
C ARG A 273 -3.02 -12.77 18.21
N ILE A 274 -2.94 -11.60 17.53
CA ILE A 274 -4.05 -10.64 17.42
C ILE A 274 -5.22 -11.26 16.62
N LYS A 275 -4.95 -11.97 15.54
CA LYS A 275 -5.96 -12.65 14.73
C LYS A 275 -6.72 -13.69 15.55
N ARG A 276 -6.02 -14.50 16.37
CA ARG A 276 -6.64 -15.48 17.28
C ARG A 276 -7.51 -14.79 18.34
N GLN A 277 -7.05 -13.69 18.94
CA GLN A 277 -7.83 -12.94 19.94
C GLN A 277 -9.11 -12.35 19.34
N ARG A 278 -9.07 -11.78 18.14
CA ARG A 278 -10.26 -11.24 17.45
C ARG A 278 -11.23 -12.35 17.05
N ALA A 279 -10.74 -13.51 16.61
CA ALA A 279 -11.60 -14.66 16.31
C ALA A 279 -12.31 -15.19 17.57
N ALA A 280 -11.60 -15.29 18.71
CA ALA A 280 -12.18 -15.67 19.98
C ALA A 280 -13.23 -14.67 20.47
N ALA A 281 -12.97 -13.36 20.36
CA ALA A 281 -13.92 -12.31 20.73
C ALA A 281 -15.18 -12.30 19.84
N ARG A 282 -15.06 -12.65 18.56
CA ARG A 282 -16.21 -12.75 17.64
C ARG A 282 -17.10 -13.96 17.93
N ASN A 283 -16.52 -15.05 18.40
CA ASN A 283 -17.25 -16.28 18.71
C ASN A 283 -17.86 -16.28 20.14
N ALA A 284 -17.36 -15.44 21.04
CA ALA A 284 -17.86 -15.33 22.40
C ALA A 284 -19.35 -14.91 22.53
N PRO A 285 -19.87 -13.88 21.80
CA PRO A 285 -21.28 -13.49 21.89
C PRO A 285 -22.23 -14.53 21.30
N ALA A 286 -21.83 -15.32 20.31
CA ALA A 286 -22.64 -16.39 19.74
C ALA A 286 -22.81 -17.56 20.71
N ALA A 287 -21.77 -17.90 21.45
CA ALA A 287 -21.86 -18.94 22.50
C ALA A 287 -22.72 -18.52 23.68
N ALA A 288 -22.68 -17.23 24.08
CA ALA A 288 -23.53 -16.70 25.14
C ALA A 288 -25.00 -16.66 24.73
N ALA A 289 -25.34 -16.35 23.49
CA ALA A 289 -26.71 -16.36 22.98
C ALA A 289 -27.27 -17.78 22.89
N THR A 290 -26.47 -18.78 22.51
CA THR A 290 -26.88 -20.19 22.44
C THR A 290 -27.06 -20.78 23.84
N GLY A 291 -26.20 -20.42 24.81
CA GLY A 291 -26.32 -20.82 26.20
C GLY A 291 -27.58 -20.25 26.88
N ALA A 292 -27.91 -18.98 26.62
CA ALA A 292 -29.12 -18.34 27.13
C ALA A 292 -30.43 -18.96 26.58
N ALA A 293 -30.43 -19.36 25.29
CA ALA A 293 -31.57 -20.04 24.67
C ALA A 293 -31.78 -21.45 25.22
N ALA A 294 -30.70 -22.18 25.51
CA ALA A 294 -30.78 -23.52 26.13
C ALA A 294 -31.28 -23.49 27.57
N THR A 295 -30.87 -22.45 28.35
CA THR A 295 -31.32 -22.31 29.76
C THR A 295 -32.77 -21.83 29.83
N GLY A 296 -33.23 -20.98 28.89
CA GLY A 296 -34.64 -20.54 28.80
C GLY A 296 -35.58 -21.67 28.43
N ALA A 297 -35.17 -22.62 27.59
CA ALA A 297 -35.99 -23.79 27.23
C ALA A 297 -36.12 -24.82 28.38
N ALA A 298 -35.13 -24.91 29.27
CA ALA A 298 -35.17 -25.80 30.41
C ALA A 298 -36.11 -25.32 31.54
N VAL A 299 -36.33 -24.01 31.70
CA VAL A 299 -37.16 -23.40 32.73
C VAL A 299 -38.67 -23.46 32.38
N THR A 300 -39.03 -23.52 31.09
CA THR A 300 -40.44 -23.58 30.63
C THR A 300 -40.99 -24.99 30.53
N GLY A 301 -40.16 -26.04 30.70
CA GLY A 301 -40.58 -27.46 30.67
C GLY A 301 -40.99 -28.08 32.02
N GLU A 302 -40.90 -27.37 33.16
CA GLU A 302 -41.24 -27.86 34.48
C GLU A 302 -42.57 -27.28 35.06
N ALA A 303 -43.38 -26.63 34.24
CA ALA A 303 -44.65 -26.02 34.67
C ALA A 303 -45.88 -26.56 33.92
N GLU A 304 -45.90 -27.88 33.56
CA GLU A 304 -47.14 -28.60 33.16
C GLU A 304 -47.34 -29.89 33.99
#